data_b8ea50f03261c83192f136fe141f7e67
#
_entry.id   b8ea50f03261c83192f136fe141f7e67
#
_cell.length_a   1.000
_cell.length_b   1.000
_cell.length_c   1.000
_cell.angle_alpha   90.00
_cell.angle_beta   90.00
_cell.angle_gamma   90.00
#
_symmetry.space_group_name_H-M   'P 1'
#
loop_
_entity.id
_entity.type
_entity.pdbx_description
1 polymer ?
#
loop_
_entity_poly.entity_id
_entity_poly.type
_entity_poly.pdbx_seq_one_letter_code
_entity_poly.pdbx_strand_id
1 'polypeptide(L)'
;MRHLKIRPLTAERVSQAFPLIQAALPAVTLAAWRAFAAALMTGGVARDSGILAVTDERNYIAGLCSYRVVPDLVHGRLLDAGHFLAFDLFDRRPVAEALAEGIEVMARDRGCSAVHTQLPRRNDTPSEPGNGLTELLAARGHRVETLGLCKHLTA
;
A
#
# COMPACT_ATOMS: atom_id res chain seq x y z
N MET A 1 -20.54 9.24 -9.48
CA MET A 1 -19.28 9.65 -8.82
C MET A 1 -19.15 8.88 -7.52
N ARG A 2 -18.11 8.07 -7.39
CA ARG A 2 -17.92 7.29 -6.18
C ARG A 2 -17.21 8.14 -5.13
N HIS A 3 -17.79 8.23 -3.95
CA HIS A 3 -17.13 8.91 -2.83
C HIS A 3 -16.20 7.93 -2.12
N LEU A 4 -14.91 8.04 -2.42
CA LEU A 4 -13.87 7.27 -1.76
C LEU A 4 -13.36 8.03 -0.55
N LYS A 5 -13.15 7.32 0.54
CA LYS A 5 -12.58 7.88 1.78
C LYS A 5 -11.24 7.21 2.05
N ILE A 6 -10.24 8.01 2.38
CA ILE A 6 -8.90 7.53 2.69
C ILE A 6 -8.66 7.77 4.17
N ARG A 7 -8.35 6.71 4.91
CA ARG A 7 -8.09 6.77 6.35
C ARG A 7 -7.10 5.70 6.78
N PRO A 8 -6.36 5.93 7.86
CA PRO A 8 -5.60 4.86 8.49
C PRO A 8 -6.52 3.71 8.88
N LEU A 9 -6.09 2.49 8.61
CA LEU A 9 -6.80 1.28 9.02
C LEU A 9 -6.72 1.15 10.54
N THR A 10 -7.88 0.94 11.18
CA THR A 10 -7.95 0.73 12.62
C THR A 10 -7.80 -0.76 12.97
N ALA A 11 -7.41 -1.05 14.21
CA ALA A 11 -7.23 -2.42 14.68
C ALA A 11 -8.51 -3.26 14.55
N GLU A 12 -9.68 -2.64 14.78
CA GLU A 12 -10.97 -3.32 14.68
C GLU A 12 -11.32 -3.74 13.26
N ARG A 13 -10.72 -3.10 12.26
CA ARG A 13 -11.02 -3.34 10.84
C ARG A 13 -9.99 -4.18 10.13
N VAL A 14 -8.94 -4.63 10.81
CA VAL A 14 -7.87 -5.45 10.21
C VAL A 14 -8.44 -6.70 9.54
N SER A 15 -9.31 -7.43 10.24
CA SER A 15 -9.91 -8.65 9.69
C SER A 15 -10.82 -8.39 8.49
N GLN A 16 -11.44 -7.21 8.41
CA GLN A 16 -12.30 -6.83 7.29
C GLN A 16 -11.50 -6.62 5.99
N ALA A 17 -10.23 -6.33 6.09
CA ALA A 17 -9.35 -6.17 4.94
C ALA A 17 -8.83 -7.50 4.37
N PHE A 18 -9.00 -8.60 5.10
CA PHE A 18 -8.43 -9.90 4.70
C PHE A 18 -8.91 -10.40 3.34
N PRO A 19 -10.17 -10.28 2.92
CA PRO A 19 -10.57 -10.68 1.58
C PRO A 19 -9.77 -10.01 0.47
N LEU A 20 -9.41 -8.75 0.63
CA LEU A 20 -8.55 -8.02 -0.31
C LEU A 20 -7.13 -8.59 -0.31
N ILE A 21 -6.58 -8.88 0.86
CA ILE A 21 -5.26 -9.51 1.01
C ILE A 21 -5.26 -10.89 0.34
N GLN A 22 -6.27 -11.71 0.62
CA GLN A 22 -6.36 -13.06 0.08
C GLN A 22 -6.49 -13.06 -1.45
N ALA A 23 -7.23 -12.12 -2.02
CA ALA A 23 -7.38 -11.99 -3.46
C ALA A 23 -6.04 -11.65 -4.15
N ALA A 24 -5.22 -10.81 -3.53
CA ALA A 24 -3.94 -10.39 -4.09
C ALA A 24 -2.78 -11.34 -3.74
N LEU A 25 -2.82 -11.93 -2.56
CA LEU A 25 -1.77 -12.77 -1.99
C LEU A 25 -2.39 -14.05 -1.41
N PRO A 26 -2.79 -15.01 -2.26
CA PRO A 26 -3.55 -16.19 -1.82
C PRO A 26 -2.86 -17.06 -0.76
N ALA A 27 -1.54 -17.03 -0.70
CA ALA A 27 -0.76 -17.81 0.27
C ALA A 27 -0.77 -17.19 1.69
N VAL A 28 -1.20 -15.95 1.84
CA VAL A 28 -1.24 -15.27 3.13
C VAL A 28 -2.44 -15.74 3.94
N THR A 29 -2.20 -16.23 5.15
CA THR A 29 -3.26 -16.63 6.08
C THR A 29 -3.79 -15.42 6.85
N LEU A 30 -5.01 -15.56 7.41
CA LEU A 30 -5.57 -14.54 8.29
C LEU A 30 -4.66 -14.26 9.50
N ALA A 31 -4.05 -15.30 10.07
CA ALA A 31 -3.13 -15.16 11.20
C ALA A 31 -1.88 -14.35 10.82
N ALA A 32 -1.31 -14.64 9.65
CA ALA A 32 -0.15 -13.89 9.14
C ALA A 32 -0.51 -12.43 8.86
N TRP A 33 -1.67 -12.18 8.26
CA TRP A 33 -2.16 -10.82 8.01
C TRP A 33 -2.35 -10.03 9.32
N ARG A 34 -2.99 -10.64 10.31
CA ARG A 34 -3.18 -9.99 11.62
C ARG A 34 -1.86 -9.67 12.31
N ALA A 35 -0.90 -10.60 12.28
CA ALA A 35 0.42 -10.40 12.87
C ALA A 35 1.17 -9.27 12.18
N PHE A 36 1.14 -9.22 10.85
CA PHE A 36 1.75 -8.14 10.07
C PHE A 36 1.13 -6.78 10.40
N ALA A 37 -0.19 -6.69 10.38
CA ALA A 37 -0.90 -5.46 10.70
C ALA A 37 -0.60 -4.98 12.12
N ALA A 38 -0.61 -5.89 13.09
CA ALA A 38 -0.28 -5.57 14.48
C ALA A 38 1.15 -5.01 14.60
N ALA A 39 2.12 -5.61 13.92
CA ALA A 39 3.50 -5.15 13.94
C ALA A 39 3.66 -3.73 13.40
N LEU A 40 2.92 -3.36 12.35
CA LEU A 40 2.94 -2.01 11.79
C LEU A 40 2.17 -1.00 12.64
N MET A 41 1.12 -1.42 13.32
CA MET A 41 0.18 -0.55 14.02
C MET A 41 0.50 -0.35 15.50
N THR A 42 1.46 -1.07 16.05
CA THR A 42 1.89 -0.94 17.45
C THR A 42 2.95 0.16 17.59
N GLY A 43 2.57 1.40 17.71
CA GLY A 43 3.56 2.48 17.84
C GLY A 43 3.02 3.76 18.45
N GLY A 44 1.81 3.75 19.01
CA GLY A 44 1.23 4.95 19.64
C GLY A 44 0.88 6.06 18.64
N VAL A 45 0.65 7.27 19.14
CA VAL A 45 0.17 8.40 18.35
C VAL A 45 1.21 8.97 17.37
N ALA A 46 2.50 8.77 17.64
CA ALA A 46 3.60 9.20 16.78
C ALA A 46 4.02 8.11 15.80
N ARG A 47 3.08 7.38 15.27
CA ARG A 47 3.37 6.24 14.40
C ARG A 47 4.03 6.66 13.10
N ASP A 48 5.23 6.19 12.90
CA ASP A 48 5.93 6.28 11.63
C ASP A 48 5.60 5.10 10.71
N SER A 49 4.67 4.23 11.11
CA SER A 49 4.24 3.10 10.31
C SER A 49 2.76 2.78 10.53
N GLY A 50 2.15 2.15 9.55
CA GLY A 50 0.74 1.77 9.61
C GLY A 50 0.24 1.26 8.27
N ILE A 51 -1.08 1.24 8.16
CA ILE A 51 -1.78 0.82 6.95
C ILE A 51 -2.78 1.92 6.58
N LEU A 52 -2.72 2.38 5.35
CA LEU A 52 -3.66 3.32 4.78
C LEU A 52 -4.71 2.54 3.99
N ALA A 53 -5.98 2.84 4.21
CA ALA A 53 -7.08 2.15 3.52
C ALA A 53 -7.99 3.13 2.78
N VAL A 54 -8.51 2.68 1.65
CA VAL A 54 -9.55 3.36 0.89
C VAL A 54 -10.85 2.60 1.06
N THR A 55 -11.90 3.30 1.45
CA THR A 55 -13.24 2.73 1.57
C THR A 55 -14.19 3.38 0.59
N ASP A 56 -15.15 2.61 0.12
CA ASP A 56 -16.24 3.11 -0.73
C ASP A 56 -17.40 3.71 0.09
N GLU A 57 -18.47 4.11 -0.60
CA GLU A 57 -19.65 4.69 0.02
C GLU A 57 -20.34 3.76 1.03
N ARG A 58 -20.21 2.46 0.83
CA ARG A 58 -20.75 1.42 1.71
C ARG A 58 -19.80 1.05 2.84
N ASN A 59 -18.68 1.76 2.95
CA ASN A 59 -17.65 1.51 3.94
C ASN A 59 -16.90 0.19 3.76
N TYR A 60 -16.91 -0.41 2.56
CA TYR A 60 -16.07 -1.54 2.22
C TYR A 60 -14.65 -1.09 1.89
N ILE A 61 -13.68 -1.88 2.32
CA ILE A 61 -12.28 -1.61 2.02
C ILE A 61 -12.00 -2.05 0.58
N ALA A 62 -11.75 -1.07 -0.29
CA ALA A 62 -11.50 -1.27 -1.70
C ALA A 62 -10.01 -1.26 -2.05
N GLY A 63 -9.19 -0.69 -1.20
CA GLY A 63 -7.75 -0.66 -1.39
C GLY A 63 -7.02 -0.41 -0.09
N LEU A 64 -5.75 -0.78 -0.06
CA LEU A 64 -4.86 -0.49 1.06
C LEU A 64 -3.41 -0.48 0.63
N CYS A 65 -2.58 0.14 1.44
CA CYS A 65 -1.13 -0.02 1.38
C CYS A 65 -0.55 0.06 2.79
N SER A 66 0.54 -0.65 3.01
CA SER A 66 1.35 -0.46 4.21
C SER A 66 2.30 0.71 4.00
N TYR A 67 2.65 1.42 5.05
CA TYR A 67 3.62 2.50 4.98
C TYR A 67 4.53 2.51 6.21
N ARG A 68 5.73 3.02 5.99
CA ARG A 68 6.70 3.25 7.04
C ARG A 68 7.51 4.49 6.68
N VAL A 69 7.65 5.42 7.64
CA VAL A 69 8.53 6.56 7.49
C VAL A 69 9.90 6.16 8.01
N VAL A 70 10.91 6.30 7.15
CA VAL A 70 12.27 5.85 7.47
C VAL A 70 13.29 6.93 7.09
N PRO A 71 14.44 6.97 7.80
CA PRO A 71 15.55 7.78 7.33
C PRO A 71 16.12 7.19 6.04
N ASP A 72 16.53 8.07 5.14
CA ASP A 72 17.12 7.68 3.86
C ASP A 72 18.35 8.53 3.57
N LEU A 73 19.40 7.91 3.06
CA LEU A 73 20.66 8.59 2.84
C LEU A 73 20.57 9.63 1.72
N VAL A 74 19.80 9.32 0.67
CA VAL A 74 19.65 10.19 -0.51
C VAL A 74 18.59 11.27 -0.27
N HIS A 75 17.43 10.87 0.28
CA HIS A 75 16.29 11.75 0.43
C HIS A 75 16.14 12.34 1.84
N GLY A 76 16.96 11.91 2.79
CA GLY A 76 16.88 12.32 4.19
C GLY A 76 15.77 11.59 4.95
N ARG A 77 14.52 11.82 4.59
CA ARG A 77 13.35 11.18 5.20
C ARG A 77 12.39 10.79 4.10
N LEU A 78 12.03 9.52 4.04
CA LEU A 78 11.12 9.03 3.03
C LEU A 78 9.98 8.21 3.63
N LEU A 79 8.85 8.19 2.94
CA LEU A 79 7.77 7.26 3.21
C LEU A 79 7.92 6.07 2.28
N ASP A 80 8.13 4.89 2.86
CA ASP A 80 8.21 3.63 2.13
C ASP A 80 6.84 2.97 2.16
N ALA A 81 6.16 2.94 1.02
CA ALA A 81 4.85 2.34 0.85
C ALA A 81 4.98 0.98 0.18
N GLY A 82 4.46 -0.04 0.84
CA GLY A 82 4.45 -1.40 0.31
C GLY A 82 3.03 -1.97 0.23
N HIS A 83 2.92 -3.16 -0.35
CA HIS A 83 1.64 -3.86 -0.44
C HIS A 83 0.52 -2.97 -0.97
N PHE A 84 0.80 -2.30 -2.09
CA PHE A 84 -0.13 -1.39 -2.72
C PHE A 84 -1.20 -2.20 -3.46
N LEU A 85 -2.38 -2.32 -2.85
CA LEU A 85 -3.47 -3.16 -3.35
C LEU A 85 -4.69 -2.29 -3.62
N ALA A 86 -5.20 -2.36 -4.83
CA ALA A 86 -6.44 -1.71 -5.23
C ALA A 86 -7.33 -2.74 -5.90
N PHE A 87 -8.56 -2.81 -5.46
CA PHE A 87 -9.55 -3.73 -6.00
C PHE A 87 -10.84 -3.00 -6.33
N ASP A 88 -11.33 -3.22 -7.53
CA ASP A 88 -12.67 -2.82 -7.95
C ASP A 88 -13.14 -3.79 -9.04
N LEU A 89 -14.40 -4.12 -9.02
CA LEU A 89 -15.01 -5.03 -9.99
C LEU A 89 -15.04 -4.44 -11.41
N PHE A 90 -15.08 -3.12 -11.51
CA PHE A 90 -15.26 -2.43 -12.80
C PHE A 90 -14.02 -1.65 -13.21
N ASP A 91 -13.47 -0.84 -12.32
CA ASP A 91 -12.29 -0.03 -12.57
C ASP A 91 -11.57 0.29 -11.26
N ARG A 92 -10.33 -0.23 -11.11
CA ARG A 92 -9.52 0.03 -9.91
C ARG A 92 -8.79 1.37 -9.95
N ARG A 93 -8.79 2.04 -11.09
CA ARG A 93 -8.06 3.29 -11.24
C ARG A 93 -8.42 4.34 -10.18
N PRO A 94 -9.71 4.63 -9.89
CA PRO A 94 -10.05 5.60 -8.87
C PRO A 94 -9.53 5.24 -7.47
N VAL A 95 -9.55 3.96 -7.10
CA VAL A 95 -9.02 3.47 -5.82
C VAL A 95 -7.50 3.64 -5.78
N ALA A 96 -6.82 3.28 -6.85
CA ALA A 96 -5.36 3.41 -6.94
C ALA A 96 -4.92 4.88 -6.91
N GLU A 97 -5.62 5.76 -7.60
CA GLU A 97 -5.38 7.20 -7.55
C GLU A 97 -5.57 7.77 -6.15
N ALA A 98 -6.65 7.36 -5.48
CA ALA A 98 -6.93 7.77 -4.11
C ALA A 98 -5.82 7.32 -3.14
N LEU A 99 -5.34 6.09 -3.26
CA LEU A 99 -4.20 5.60 -2.47
C LEU A 99 -2.92 6.39 -2.74
N ALA A 100 -2.59 6.60 -4.01
CA ALA A 100 -1.38 7.34 -4.39
C ALA A 100 -1.41 8.76 -3.82
N GLU A 101 -2.54 9.45 -3.97
CA GLU A 101 -2.72 10.78 -3.40
C GLU A 101 -2.62 10.78 -1.87
N GLY A 102 -3.27 9.82 -1.23
CA GLY A 102 -3.24 9.68 0.23
C GLY A 102 -1.84 9.46 0.78
N ILE A 103 -1.03 8.64 0.11
CA ILE A 103 0.37 8.41 0.47
C ILE A 103 1.19 9.69 0.32
N GLU A 104 1.01 10.41 -0.77
CA GLU A 104 1.74 11.64 -1.02
C GLU A 104 1.40 12.73 0.01
N VAL A 105 0.12 12.89 0.34
CA VAL A 105 -0.34 13.81 1.39
C VAL A 105 0.26 13.41 2.74
N MET A 106 0.19 12.13 3.10
CA MET A 106 0.75 11.63 4.35
C MET A 106 2.25 11.86 4.44
N ALA A 107 2.98 11.64 3.34
CA ALA A 107 4.42 11.86 3.29
C ALA A 107 4.76 13.35 3.55
N ARG A 108 4.03 14.27 2.91
CA ARG A 108 4.22 15.70 3.15
C ARG A 108 3.93 16.10 4.60
N ASP A 109 2.83 15.60 5.15
CA ASP A 109 2.42 15.89 6.53
C ASP A 109 3.44 15.38 7.55
N ARG A 110 4.20 14.35 7.19
CA ARG A 110 5.23 13.76 8.05
C ARG A 110 6.64 14.26 7.76
N GLY A 111 6.77 15.28 6.92
CA GLY A 111 8.05 15.89 6.60
C GLY A 111 8.96 15.03 5.72
N CYS A 112 8.38 14.11 4.95
CA CYS A 112 9.14 13.30 4.01
C CYS A 112 9.40 14.10 2.72
N SER A 113 10.58 13.92 2.14
CA SER A 113 10.96 14.54 0.87
C SER A 113 10.71 13.62 -0.32
N ALA A 114 10.43 12.34 -0.08
CA ALA A 114 10.18 11.36 -1.14
C ALA A 114 9.24 10.27 -0.67
N VAL A 115 8.62 9.60 -1.63
CA VAL A 115 7.81 8.40 -1.44
C VAL A 115 8.40 7.30 -2.30
N HIS A 116 8.73 6.17 -1.68
CA HIS A 116 9.01 4.93 -2.39
C HIS A 116 7.77 4.05 -2.39
N THR A 117 7.35 3.58 -3.56
CA THR A 117 6.21 2.69 -3.69
C THR A 117 6.67 1.35 -4.23
N GLN A 118 6.45 0.29 -3.47
CA GLN A 118 6.77 -1.07 -3.88
C GLN A 118 5.50 -1.72 -4.43
N LEU A 119 5.57 -2.14 -5.68
CA LEU A 119 4.49 -2.86 -6.33
C LEU A 119 4.82 -4.35 -6.36
N PRO A 120 3.86 -5.24 -6.04
CA PRO A 120 4.10 -6.67 -6.16
C PRO A 120 4.35 -7.01 -7.63
N ARG A 121 5.45 -7.71 -7.89
CA ARG A 121 5.75 -8.21 -9.21
C ARG A 121 4.95 -9.49 -9.43
N ARG A 122 4.11 -9.51 -10.46
CA ARG A 122 3.47 -10.76 -10.90
C ARG A 122 4.47 -11.56 -11.72
N ASN A 123 4.78 -12.76 -11.25
CA ASN A 123 5.75 -13.64 -11.89
C ASN A 123 5.19 -14.36 -13.13
N ASP A 124 3.89 -14.25 -13.40
CA ASP A 124 3.21 -15.28 -14.19
C ASP A 124 2.85 -14.90 -15.61
N THR A 125 3.03 -13.64 -16.02
CA THR A 125 2.83 -13.28 -17.43
C THR A 125 3.66 -12.06 -17.84
N PRO A 126 4.63 -12.26 -18.76
CA PRO A 126 5.40 -11.15 -19.32
C PRO A 126 4.57 -10.17 -20.15
N SER A 127 3.32 -10.49 -20.43
CA SER A 127 2.48 -9.80 -21.40
C SER A 127 1.32 -8.99 -20.82
N GLU A 128 1.05 -9.07 -19.50
CA GLU A 128 0.12 -8.12 -18.90
C GLU A 128 0.89 -6.89 -18.44
N PRO A 129 0.66 -5.72 -19.07
CA PRO A 129 1.11 -4.46 -18.51
C PRO A 129 0.53 -4.38 -17.10
N GLY A 130 1.37 -4.17 -16.10
CA GLY A 130 1.05 -4.28 -14.68
C GLY A 130 -0.19 -3.49 -14.28
N ASN A 131 -1.35 -4.01 -14.57
CA ASN A 131 -2.68 -3.52 -14.19
C ASN A 131 -2.89 -2.00 -14.23
N GLY A 132 -2.09 -1.28 -15.00
CA GLY A 132 -2.14 0.18 -15.07
C GLY A 132 -1.58 0.90 -13.84
N LEU A 133 -1.15 0.21 -12.78
CA LEU A 133 -0.62 0.85 -11.59
C LEU A 133 0.74 1.51 -11.84
N THR A 134 1.61 0.85 -12.60
CA THR A 134 2.91 1.43 -12.95
C THR A 134 2.75 2.69 -13.78
N GLU A 135 1.88 2.65 -14.78
CA GLU A 135 1.58 3.81 -15.63
C GLU A 135 0.91 4.93 -14.83
N LEU A 136 0.00 4.58 -13.93
CA LEU A 136 -0.67 5.55 -13.06
C LEU A 136 0.35 6.28 -12.17
N LEU A 137 1.22 5.53 -11.53
CA LEU A 137 2.26 6.10 -10.66
C LEU A 137 3.27 6.91 -11.49
N ALA A 138 3.65 6.43 -12.66
CA ALA A 138 4.54 7.17 -13.56
C ALA A 138 3.92 8.51 -13.99
N ALA A 139 2.62 8.53 -14.28
CA ALA A 139 1.90 9.76 -14.61
C ALA A 139 1.87 10.76 -13.45
N ARG A 140 2.00 10.28 -12.21
CA ARG A 140 2.10 11.10 -11.01
C ARG A 140 3.55 11.48 -10.64
N GLY A 141 4.52 11.13 -11.47
CA GLY A 141 5.93 11.47 -11.28
C GLY A 141 6.77 10.41 -10.57
N HIS A 142 6.19 9.23 -10.29
CA HIS A 142 6.98 8.11 -9.76
C HIS A 142 7.83 7.51 -10.87
N ARG A 143 9.06 7.15 -10.54
CA ARG A 143 10.00 6.51 -11.46
C ARG A 143 10.79 5.43 -10.74
N VAL A 144 11.31 4.47 -11.48
CA VAL A 144 12.15 3.43 -10.90
C VAL A 144 13.45 4.04 -10.42
N GLU A 145 13.76 3.87 -9.14
CA GLU A 145 14.95 4.42 -8.51
C GLU A 145 15.80 3.33 -7.86
N THR A 146 15.16 2.28 -7.33
CA THR A 146 15.85 1.19 -6.65
C THR A 146 15.41 -0.16 -7.18
N LEU A 147 16.30 -1.15 -7.06
CA LEU A 147 15.99 -2.54 -7.35
C LEU A 147 16.07 -3.35 -6.05
N GLY A 148 14.96 -3.95 -5.65
CA GLY A 148 14.91 -4.85 -4.51
C GLY A 148 15.18 -6.30 -4.91
N LEU A 149 16.03 -6.98 -4.18
CA LEU A 149 16.30 -8.40 -4.35
C LEU A 149 15.90 -9.15 -3.08
N CYS A 150 15.31 -10.32 -3.25
CA CYS A 150 14.88 -11.16 -2.12
C CYS A 150 15.54 -12.54 -2.22
N LYS A 151 16.09 -13.00 -1.12
CA LYS A 151 16.58 -14.36 -0.97
C LYS A 151 15.83 -15.03 0.17
N HIS A 152 15.16 -16.12 -0.12
CA HIS A 152 14.52 -16.92 0.92
C HIS A 152 15.60 -17.66 1.73
N LEU A 153 15.53 -17.49 3.06
CA LEU A 153 16.44 -18.18 3.95
C LEU A 153 15.76 -19.45 4.47
N THR A 154 16.37 -20.57 4.20
CA THR A 154 15.94 -21.86 4.78
C THR A 154 16.58 -22.02 6.15
N ALA A 155 15.76 -22.41 7.10
CA ALA A 155 16.22 -22.69 8.46
C ALA A 155 17.15 -23.91 8.50
#